data_e21847d01bec3bf73fa00fb140a36cc8
#
_entry.id   e21847d01bec3bf73fa00fb140a36cc8
#
_cell.length_a   1.000
_cell.length_b   1.000
_cell.length_c   1.000
_cell.angle_alpha   90.00
_cell.angle_beta   90.00
_cell.angle_gamma   90.00
#
_symmetry.space_group_name_H-M   'P 1'
#
loop_
_entity.id
_entity.type
_entity.pdbx_description
1 polymer ?
#
loop_
_entity_poly.entity_id
_entity_poly.type
_entity_poly.pdbx_seq_one_letter_code
_entity_poly.pdbx_strand_id
1 'polypeptide(L)'
;MSFKQYTENQQFNLQINRFVNDFYESDERVSSDLEKIVPNLTDTESWYAQWNNMAEYRESIGDLDLASIYYQASEFYLSLEDPKENLAYSKYKKLFYETYTDWNFEYNDVPYGDSSLPSVKLITPNAKETLVVFAGYDSFMEEMVKAMSYLKDIAYNIIIFDGPGQGGALRRGLKLVAEWENPVKTIFDFYKLNNATILGVSFGGYLAMRAAAFEKRINKVICFDIFYSFFDTLKMSTSANIYSQLLNLLNNDKRVELDNLVYRLMRKSIDFEWKISKGMANTGATTPYSLLKEFKKYDMTDLGEHINQEVLLLAGSEDQYIPLSRIYQIQKELKNAKTITSIIFNSPSGGEQHCQAGHRELAFDAIKKFLA
;
A
#
# COMPACT_ATOMS: atom_id res chain seq x y z
N MET A 1 -0.34 11.72 18.11
CA MET A 1 0.03 10.36 17.72
C MET A 1 1.51 10.30 17.41
N SER A 2 2.16 9.16 17.60
CA SER A 2 3.56 8.93 17.26
C SER A 2 3.75 7.46 16.94
N PHE A 3 4.76 7.14 16.11
CA PHE A 3 5.15 5.77 15.85
C PHE A 3 5.60 5.08 17.14
N LYS A 4 5.02 3.94 17.46
CA LYS A 4 5.32 3.19 18.70
C LYS A 4 6.16 1.96 18.39
N GLN A 5 7.15 1.71 19.24
CA GLN A 5 7.92 0.47 19.21
C GLN A 5 7.29 -0.52 20.18
N TYR A 6 6.76 -1.61 19.65
CA TYR A 6 6.13 -2.70 20.40
C TYR A 6 7.05 -3.90 20.58
N THR A 7 7.90 -4.17 19.58
CA THR A 7 8.83 -5.31 19.51
C THR A 7 10.20 -4.84 19.04
N GLU A 8 11.18 -5.74 19.06
CA GLU A 8 12.49 -5.50 18.43
C GLU A 8 12.45 -5.61 16.89
N ASN A 9 11.38 -6.18 16.33
CA ASN A 9 11.21 -6.34 14.89
C ASN A 9 10.54 -5.09 14.28
N GLN A 10 11.29 -4.34 13.48
CA GLN A 10 10.81 -3.12 12.84
C GLN A 10 9.60 -3.37 11.93
N GLN A 11 9.56 -4.51 11.23
CA GLN A 11 8.45 -4.85 10.35
C GLN A 11 7.16 -5.10 11.14
N PHE A 12 7.23 -5.78 12.28
CA PHE A 12 6.09 -5.95 13.17
C PHE A 12 5.60 -4.61 13.73
N ASN A 13 6.53 -3.75 14.16
CA ASN A 13 6.19 -2.42 14.64
C ASN A 13 5.43 -1.61 13.57
N LEU A 14 5.92 -1.65 12.33
CA LEU A 14 5.26 -0.95 11.23
C LEU A 14 3.82 -1.43 11.04
N GLN A 15 3.60 -2.74 11.01
CA GLN A 15 2.26 -3.30 10.78
C GLN A 15 1.31 -3.07 11.96
N ILE A 16 1.80 -3.13 13.21
CA ILE A 16 0.98 -2.80 14.39
C ILE A 16 0.56 -1.33 14.35
N ASN A 17 1.48 -0.41 14.04
CA ASN A 17 1.12 1.00 13.89
C ASN A 17 0.10 1.20 12.75
N ARG A 18 0.32 0.58 11.59
CA ARG A 18 -0.53 0.68 10.41
C ARG A 18 -1.96 0.20 10.65
N PHE A 19 -2.13 -1.00 11.21
CA PHE A 19 -3.45 -1.62 11.33
C PHE A 19 -4.21 -1.13 12.55
N VAL A 20 -3.50 -0.85 13.63
CA VAL A 20 -4.11 -0.66 14.95
C VAL A 20 -3.87 0.74 15.49
N ASN A 21 -2.61 1.15 15.67
CA ASN A 21 -2.30 2.40 16.36
C ASN A 21 -2.87 3.64 15.63
N ASP A 22 -2.77 3.70 14.30
CA ASP A 22 -3.26 4.84 13.50
C ASP A 22 -4.77 5.11 13.63
N PHE A 23 -5.54 4.14 14.08
CA PHE A 23 -7.00 4.25 14.17
C PHE A 23 -7.57 4.10 15.58
N TYR A 24 -6.82 3.45 16.48
CA TYR A 24 -7.30 3.04 17.81
C TYR A 24 -6.34 3.38 18.94
N GLU A 25 -5.49 4.41 18.79
CA GLU A 25 -4.43 4.75 19.75
C GLU A 25 -4.95 4.93 21.20
N SER A 26 -6.16 5.46 21.35
CA SER A 26 -6.79 5.72 22.65
C SER A 26 -7.82 4.67 23.07
N ASP A 27 -7.98 3.58 22.34
CA ASP A 27 -8.91 2.52 22.68
C ASP A 27 -8.31 1.57 23.72
N GLU A 28 -8.86 1.58 24.93
CA GLU A 28 -8.37 0.73 26.03
C GLU A 28 -8.50 -0.77 25.74
N ARG A 29 -9.50 -1.17 24.90
CA ARG A 29 -9.66 -2.56 24.49
C ARG A 29 -8.43 -3.01 23.68
N VAL A 30 -7.99 -2.16 22.77
CA VAL A 30 -6.81 -2.41 21.91
C VAL A 30 -5.54 -2.44 22.73
N SER A 31 -5.38 -1.51 23.67
CA SER A 31 -4.21 -1.51 24.56
C SER A 31 -4.09 -2.82 25.35
N SER A 32 -5.21 -3.28 25.92
CA SER A 32 -5.28 -4.58 26.63
C SER A 32 -5.00 -5.79 25.74
N ASP A 33 -5.41 -5.74 24.46
CA ASP A 33 -5.14 -6.83 23.52
C ASP A 33 -3.68 -6.85 23.10
N LEU A 34 -3.08 -5.69 22.85
CA LEU A 34 -1.67 -5.60 22.51
C LEU A 34 -0.76 -6.12 23.64
N GLU A 35 -1.11 -5.90 24.91
CA GLU A 35 -0.38 -6.47 26.06
C GLU A 35 -0.34 -8.00 26.03
N LYS A 36 -1.34 -8.66 25.42
CA LYS A 36 -1.41 -10.13 25.29
C LYS A 36 -0.75 -10.63 24.02
N ILE A 37 -0.91 -9.90 22.91
CA ILE A 37 -0.41 -10.26 21.57
C ILE A 37 1.11 -10.08 21.49
N VAL A 38 1.58 -8.86 21.81
CA VAL A 38 2.95 -8.42 21.51
C VAL A 38 4.06 -9.30 22.14
N PRO A 39 3.96 -9.72 23.41
CA PRO A 39 5.02 -10.55 24.02
C PRO A 39 5.23 -11.92 23.35
N ASN A 40 4.25 -12.35 22.52
CA ASN A 40 4.25 -13.66 21.89
C ASN A 40 4.58 -13.58 20.38
N LEU A 41 4.93 -12.39 19.85
CA LEU A 41 5.29 -12.21 18.44
C LEU A 41 6.78 -12.48 18.24
N THR A 42 7.13 -13.64 17.69
CA THR A 42 8.51 -14.06 17.43
C THR A 42 8.82 -14.25 15.95
N ASP A 43 7.83 -14.65 15.16
CA ASP A 43 7.90 -14.97 13.74
C ASP A 43 6.54 -14.78 13.04
N THR A 44 6.46 -15.07 11.77
CA THR A 44 5.22 -14.91 10.98
C THR A 44 4.13 -15.92 11.34
N GLU A 45 4.48 -17.09 11.86
CA GLU A 45 3.52 -18.08 12.34
C GLU A 45 2.86 -17.63 13.65
N SER A 46 3.66 -17.17 14.62
CA SER A 46 3.16 -16.57 15.86
C SER A 46 2.34 -15.29 15.58
N TRP A 47 2.76 -14.48 14.60
CA TRP A 47 1.96 -13.33 14.14
C TRP A 47 0.55 -13.75 13.75
N TYR A 48 0.40 -14.72 12.83
CA TYR A 48 -0.90 -15.24 12.45
C TYR A 48 -1.68 -15.75 13.66
N ALA A 49 -1.08 -16.62 14.46
CA ALA A 49 -1.74 -17.27 15.57
C ALA A 49 -2.27 -16.26 16.61
N GLN A 50 -1.46 -15.28 17.01
CA GLN A 50 -1.85 -14.31 18.03
C GLN A 50 -2.98 -13.38 17.53
N TRP A 51 -2.85 -12.83 16.31
CA TRP A 51 -3.85 -11.95 15.75
C TRP A 51 -5.16 -12.69 15.43
N ASN A 52 -5.10 -13.90 14.86
CA ASN A 52 -6.29 -14.69 14.57
C ASN A 52 -7.04 -15.13 15.85
N ASN A 53 -6.33 -15.59 16.87
CA ASN A 53 -6.93 -15.95 18.15
C ASN A 53 -7.64 -14.75 18.80
N MET A 54 -7.02 -13.56 18.74
CA MET A 54 -7.64 -12.35 19.27
C MET A 54 -8.84 -11.92 18.43
N ALA A 55 -8.77 -12.06 17.10
CA ALA A 55 -9.90 -11.80 16.21
C ALA A 55 -11.10 -12.70 16.54
N GLU A 56 -10.87 -14.00 16.70
CA GLU A 56 -11.91 -14.97 17.10
C GLU A 56 -12.51 -14.65 18.48
N TYR A 57 -11.66 -14.25 19.44
CA TYR A 57 -12.14 -13.81 20.74
C TYR A 57 -13.04 -12.57 20.62
N ARG A 58 -12.63 -11.55 19.88
CA ARG A 58 -13.41 -10.31 19.69
C ARG A 58 -14.70 -10.58 18.94
N GLU A 59 -14.68 -11.42 17.91
CA GLU A 59 -15.89 -11.89 17.20
C GLU A 59 -16.86 -12.59 18.16
N SER A 60 -16.35 -13.46 19.04
CA SER A 60 -17.18 -14.24 19.99
C SER A 60 -17.93 -13.40 21.03
N ILE A 61 -17.39 -12.20 21.36
CA ILE A 61 -18.00 -11.26 22.30
C ILE A 61 -18.76 -10.12 21.63
N GLY A 62 -18.84 -10.12 20.28
CA GLY A 62 -19.58 -9.14 19.50
C GLY A 62 -18.82 -7.85 19.18
N ASP A 63 -17.51 -7.75 19.45
CA ASP A 63 -16.64 -6.63 19.08
C ASP A 63 -16.21 -6.77 17.61
N LEU A 64 -17.16 -6.67 16.68
CA LEU A 64 -16.96 -7.02 15.27
C LEU A 64 -16.03 -6.07 14.52
N ASP A 65 -15.96 -4.81 14.92
CA ASP A 65 -15.03 -3.81 14.35
C ASP A 65 -13.56 -4.18 14.63
N LEU A 66 -13.24 -4.53 15.88
CA LEU A 66 -11.90 -4.99 16.24
C LEU A 66 -11.59 -6.37 15.67
N ALA A 67 -12.56 -7.29 15.68
CA ALA A 67 -12.40 -8.60 15.06
C ALA A 67 -12.01 -8.47 13.58
N SER A 68 -12.68 -7.58 12.83
CA SER A 68 -12.37 -7.30 11.43
C SER A 68 -10.91 -6.93 11.24
N ILE A 69 -10.43 -5.92 11.98
CA ILE A 69 -9.04 -5.42 11.86
C ILE A 69 -8.01 -6.49 12.27
N TYR A 70 -8.31 -7.29 13.27
CA TYR A 70 -7.40 -8.34 13.72
C TYR A 70 -7.33 -9.50 12.73
N TYR A 71 -8.43 -9.82 12.02
CA TYR A 71 -8.38 -10.75 10.89
C TYR A 71 -7.53 -10.17 9.74
N GLN A 72 -7.64 -8.87 9.43
CA GLN A 72 -6.76 -8.22 8.46
C GLN A 72 -5.29 -8.32 8.86
N ALA A 73 -4.97 -8.04 10.12
CA ALA A 73 -3.61 -8.16 10.62
C ALA A 73 -3.10 -9.61 10.53
N SER A 74 -3.96 -10.60 10.85
CA SER A 74 -3.57 -12.01 10.88
C SER A 74 -3.12 -12.55 9.52
N GLU A 75 -3.78 -12.16 8.41
CA GLU A 75 -3.47 -12.70 7.09
C GLU A 75 -2.19 -12.15 6.46
N PHE A 76 -1.67 -11.02 6.97
CA PHE A 76 -0.69 -10.17 6.30
C PHE A 76 0.58 -10.89 5.80
N TYR A 77 1.10 -11.85 6.57
CA TYR A 77 2.29 -12.62 6.19
C TYR A 77 1.97 -13.97 5.54
N LEU A 78 0.70 -14.34 5.43
CA LEU A 78 0.33 -15.62 4.85
C LEU A 78 0.49 -15.61 3.32
N SER A 79 0.84 -16.77 2.77
CA SER A 79 0.80 -16.97 1.32
C SER A 79 -0.65 -17.03 0.83
N LEU A 80 -0.91 -16.52 -0.38
CA LEU A 80 -2.23 -16.66 -1.04
C LEU A 80 -2.65 -18.13 -1.26
N GLU A 81 -1.71 -19.06 -1.21
CA GLU A 81 -1.97 -20.49 -1.34
C GLU A 81 -2.33 -21.14 0.00
N ASP A 82 -2.11 -20.44 1.13
CA ASP A 82 -2.48 -20.93 2.46
C ASP A 82 -4.00 -20.77 2.67
N PRO A 83 -4.73 -21.88 2.97
CA PRO A 83 -6.16 -21.80 3.25
C PRO A 83 -6.52 -20.83 4.40
N LYS A 84 -5.61 -20.61 5.34
CA LYS A 84 -5.81 -19.68 6.46
C LYS A 84 -5.90 -18.22 5.98
N GLU A 85 -5.13 -17.86 4.93
CA GLU A 85 -5.17 -16.53 4.34
C GLU A 85 -6.55 -16.21 3.78
N ASN A 86 -7.09 -17.08 2.96
CA ASN A 86 -8.41 -16.90 2.36
C ASN A 86 -9.53 -16.86 3.43
N LEU A 87 -9.40 -17.65 4.50
CA LEU A 87 -10.36 -17.62 5.61
C LEU A 87 -10.30 -16.27 6.35
N ALA A 88 -9.11 -15.82 6.74
CA ALA A 88 -8.93 -14.56 7.46
C ALA A 88 -9.38 -13.36 6.60
N TYR A 89 -8.99 -13.32 5.32
CA TYR A 89 -9.43 -12.31 4.37
C TYR A 89 -10.95 -12.28 4.20
N SER A 90 -11.59 -13.43 4.08
CA SER A 90 -13.05 -13.52 3.94
C SER A 90 -13.77 -13.04 5.19
N LYS A 91 -13.28 -13.40 6.39
CA LYS A 91 -13.81 -12.91 7.66
C LYS A 91 -13.61 -11.40 7.82
N TYR A 92 -12.40 -10.90 7.52
CA TYR A 92 -12.12 -9.47 7.51
C TYR A 92 -13.13 -8.71 6.66
N LYS A 93 -13.28 -9.08 5.40
CA LYS A 93 -14.21 -8.41 4.47
C LYS A 93 -15.65 -8.45 4.95
N LYS A 94 -16.13 -9.65 5.35
CA LYS A 94 -17.49 -9.80 5.84
C LYS A 94 -17.77 -8.85 7.00
N LEU A 95 -16.93 -8.88 8.03
CA LEU A 95 -17.11 -8.05 9.21
C LEU A 95 -16.94 -6.56 8.90
N PHE A 96 -16.01 -6.21 7.99
CA PHE A 96 -15.83 -4.83 7.54
C PHE A 96 -17.15 -4.28 6.95
N TYR A 97 -17.78 -4.98 6.01
CA TYR A 97 -19.02 -4.51 5.39
C TYR A 97 -20.24 -4.60 6.33
N GLU A 98 -20.21 -5.43 7.37
CA GLU A 98 -21.24 -5.49 8.41
C GLU A 98 -21.14 -4.31 9.40
N THR A 99 -19.95 -3.83 9.70
CA THR A 99 -19.72 -2.86 10.79
C THR A 99 -19.40 -1.45 10.32
N TYR A 100 -18.85 -1.30 9.10
CA TYR A 100 -18.41 0.00 8.61
C TYR A 100 -19.57 0.80 8.04
N THR A 101 -20.05 1.77 8.82
CA THR A 101 -21.20 2.61 8.48
C THR A 101 -20.83 4.06 8.22
N ASP A 102 -19.55 4.38 8.21
CA ASP A 102 -19.05 5.74 8.13
C ASP A 102 -19.35 6.44 6.81
N TRP A 103 -19.55 5.69 5.73
CA TRP A 103 -19.81 6.18 4.40
C TRP A 103 -21.05 5.55 3.78
N ASN A 104 -21.76 6.36 2.99
CA ASN A 104 -22.68 5.82 2.00
C ASN A 104 -21.85 5.40 0.78
N PHE A 105 -21.76 4.11 0.47
CA PHE A 105 -20.91 3.57 -0.60
C PHE A 105 -21.66 2.66 -1.57
N GLU A 106 -21.17 2.64 -2.81
CA GLU A 106 -21.59 1.72 -3.87
C GLU A 106 -20.42 0.77 -4.18
N TYR A 107 -20.64 -0.54 -4.04
CA TYR A 107 -19.69 -1.56 -4.50
C TYR A 107 -19.95 -1.89 -5.97
N ASN A 108 -18.87 -1.97 -6.77
CA ASN A 108 -18.94 -2.35 -8.18
C ASN A 108 -17.82 -3.30 -8.56
N ASP A 109 -18.12 -4.26 -9.43
CA ASP A 109 -17.15 -5.08 -10.13
C ASP A 109 -16.96 -4.51 -11.54
N VAL A 110 -15.91 -3.73 -11.75
CA VAL A 110 -15.63 -3.06 -13.02
C VAL A 110 -15.00 -4.06 -14.01
N PRO A 111 -15.62 -4.35 -15.16
CA PRO A 111 -15.08 -5.29 -16.13
C PRO A 111 -13.67 -4.94 -16.59
N TYR A 112 -12.76 -5.93 -16.58
CA TYR A 112 -11.37 -5.75 -17.00
C TYR A 112 -10.84 -7.06 -17.62
N GLY A 113 -10.72 -7.09 -18.95
CA GLY A 113 -10.44 -8.31 -19.70
C GLY A 113 -11.49 -9.39 -19.42
N ASP A 114 -11.02 -10.60 -19.10
CA ASP A 114 -11.88 -11.74 -18.73
C ASP A 114 -12.22 -11.78 -17.22
N SER A 115 -11.91 -10.71 -16.49
CA SER A 115 -12.11 -10.61 -15.04
C SER A 115 -12.72 -9.24 -14.68
N SER A 116 -12.52 -8.77 -13.44
CA SER A 116 -13.01 -7.46 -13.01
C SER A 116 -12.12 -6.86 -11.91
N LEU A 117 -12.16 -5.53 -11.82
CA LEU A 117 -11.54 -4.74 -10.76
C LEU A 117 -12.60 -4.44 -9.70
N PRO A 118 -12.46 -4.96 -8.46
CA PRO A 118 -13.32 -4.54 -7.37
C PRO A 118 -13.15 -3.05 -7.11
N SER A 119 -14.26 -2.34 -6.93
CA SER A 119 -14.23 -0.91 -6.62
C SER A 119 -15.35 -0.52 -5.66
N VAL A 120 -15.09 0.51 -4.87
CA VAL A 120 -16.07 1.15 -3.99
C VAL A 120 -16.08 2.63 -4.30
N LYS A 121 -17.29 3.18 -4.47
CA LYS A 121 -17.50 4.62 -4.59
C LYS A 121 -18.11 5.14 -3.28
N LEU A 122 -17.37 5.99 -2.58
CA LEU A 122 -17.84 6.73 -1.42
C LEU A 122 -18.52 8.01 -1.91
N ILE A 123 -19.79 8.17 -1.55
CA ILE A 123 -20.64 9.25 -2.04
C ILE A 123 -20.64 10.40 -1.07
N THR A 124 -20.18 11.57 -1.50
CA THR A 124 -20.25 12.82 -0.74
C THR A 124 -21.36 13.70 -1.32
N PRO A 125 -22.33 14.15 -0.50
CA PRO A 125 -23.39 15.04 -0.99
C PRO A 125 -22.81 16.32 -1.61
N ASN A 126 -23.34 16.67 -2.81
CA ASN A 126 -22.95 17.86 -3.56
C ASN A 126 -21.47 17.90 -4.04
N ALA A 127 -20.76 16.77 -4.00
CA ALA A 127 -19.41 16.70 -4.55
C ALA A 127 -19.41 17.01 -6.06
N LYS A 128 -18.47 17.86 -6.48
CA LYS A 128 -18.24 18.24 -7.88
C LYS A 128 -17.00 17.58 -8.46
N GLU A 129 -16.10 17.14 -7.60
CA GLU A 129 -14.81 16.56 -7.93
C GLU A 129 -14.77 15.07 -7.56
N THR A 130 -13.85 14.35 -8.15
CA THR A 130 -13.64 12.94 -7.86
C THR A 130 -12.17 12.68 -7.54
N LEU A 131 -11.92 11.97 -6.45
CA LEU A 131 -10.64 11.42 -6.07
C LEU A 131 -10.65 9.92 -6.34
N VAL A 132 -9.77 9.43 -7.21
CA VAL A 132 -9.59 8.00 -7.47
C VAL A 132 -8.37 7.51 -6.68
N VAL A 133 -8.57 6.49 -5.86
CA VAL A 133 -7.58 5.99 -4.89
C VAL A 133 -7.26 4.54 -5.18
N PHE A 134 -6.00 4.19 -5.08
CA PHE A 134 -5.52 2.82 -5.13
C PHE A 134 -4.33 2.63 -4.19
N ALA A 135 -4.22 1.42 -3.69
CA ALA A 135 -3.16 1.04 -2.78
C ALA A 135 -1.85 0.74 -3.51
N GLY A 136 -0.86 0.28 -2.75
CA GLY A 136 0.44 -0.12 -3.25
C GLY A 136 0.58 -1.63 -3.41
N TYR A 137 1.52 -2.18 -2.67
CA TYR A 137 2.04 -3.53 -2.85
C TYR A 137 1.24 -4.62 -2.14
N ASP A 138 0.57 -4.29 -1.04
CA ASP A 138 0.09 -5.26 -0.05
C ASP A 138 -1.25 -4.91 0.61
N SER A 139 -1.83 -3.76 0.26
CA SER A 139 -3.09 -3.31 0.84
C SER A 139 -4.30 -3.79 0.06
N PHE A 140 -5.46 -3.67 0.68
CA PHE A 140 -6.76 -3.91 0.09
C PHE A 140 -7.56 -2.62 -0.04
N MET A 141 -8.55 -2.66 -0.91
CA MET A 141 -9.51 -1.58 -1.08
C MET A 141 -10.20 -1.19 0.24
N GLU A 142 -10.60 -2.15 1.05
CA GLU A 142 -11.29 -1.92 2.32
C GLU A 142 -10.42 -1.17 3.34
N GLU A 143 -9.11 -1.45 3.37
CA GLU A 143 -8.17 -0.65 4.20
C GLU A 143 -8.13 0.80 3.74
N MET A 144 -8.16 1.04 2.44
CA MET A 144 -8.19 2.39 1.89
C MET A 144 -9.52 3.09 2.22
N VAL A 145 -10.66 2.39 2.17
CA VAL A 145 -11.96 2.96 2.59
C VAL A 145 -11.85 3.51 4.02
N LYS A 146 -11.26 2.74 4.93
CA LYS A 146 -11.06 3.18 6.32
C LYS A 146 -10.13 4.40 6.41
N ALA A 147 -9.02 4.38 5.67
CA ALA A 147 -8.08 5.50 5.64
C ALA A 147 -8.72 6.79 5.08
N MET A 148 -9.63 6.69 4.11
CA MET A 148 -10.33 7.85 3.56
C MET A 148 -11.29 8.52 4.57
N SER A 149 -11.56 7.93 5.73
CA SER A 149 -12.35 8.58 6.79
C SER A 149 -11.76 9.94 7.22
N TYR A 150 -10.45 10.11 7.12
CA TYR A 150 -9.80 11.41 7.33
C TYR A 150 -10.21 12.48 6.30
N LEU A 151 -10.77 12.10 5.15
CA LEU A 151 -11.19 13.01 4.08
C LEU A 151 -12.71 13.23 4.02
N LYS A 152 -13.48 12.88 5.06
CA LYS A 152 -14.95 13.02 5.04
C LYS A 152 -15.45 14.45 4.78
N ASP A 153 -14.64 15.44 5.15
CA ASP A 153 -15.04 16.86 5.11
C ASP A 153 -14.77 17.53 3.76
N ILE A 154 -14.15 16.80 2.80
CA ILE A 154 -13.90 17.35 1.45
C ILE A 154 -15.10 17.16 0.52
N ALA A 155 -15.27 18.08 -0.42
CA ALA A 155 -16.35 18.02 -1.41
C ALA A 155 -16.00 17.14 -2.63
N TYR A 156 -15.47 15.93 -2.38
CA TYR A 156 -15.09 14.95 -3.39
C TYR A 156 -15.90 13.66 -3.25
N ASN A 157 -16.34 13.07 -4.35
CA ASN A 157 -16.61 11.64 -4.36
C ASN A 157 -15.27 10.91 -4.36
N ILE A 158 -15.18 9.78 -3.64
CA ILE A 158 -13.95 9.00 -3.61
C ILE A 158 -14.24 7.63 -4.23
N ILE A 159 -13.48 7.26 -5.25
CA ILE A 159 -13.54 5.93 -5.87
C ILE A 159 -12.26 5.20 -5.49
N ILE A 160 -12.40 4.06 -4.84
CA ILE A 160 -11.28 3.22 -4.42
C ILE A 160 -11.37 1.91 -5.18
N PHE A 161 -10.27 1.40 -5.71
CA PHE A 161 -10.28 0.12 -6.41
C PHE A 161 -9.03 -0.71 -6.16
N ASP A 162 -9.20 -2.03 -6.23
CA ASP A 162 -8.07 -2.96 -6.34
C ASP A 162 -7.74 -3.16 -7.82
N GLY A 163 -6.56 -2.75 -8.22
CA GLY A 163 -6.05 -2.99 -9.57
C GLY A 163 -5.32 -4.34 -9.69
N PRO A 164 -4.85 -4.69 -10.90
CA PRO A 164 -4.09 -5.93 -11.12
C PRO A 164 -2.91 -6.05 -10.15
N GLY A 165 -2.77 -7.21 -9.50
CA GLY A 165 -1.76 -7.45 -8.47
C GLY A 165 -2.13 -6.98 -7.07
N GLN A 166 -3.33 -6.40 -6.87
CA GLN A 166 -3.78 -5.88 -5.57
C GLN A 166 -5.04 -6.60 -5.09
N GLY A 167 -5.15 -6.76 -3.78
CA GLY A 167 -6.34 -7.16 -3.05
C GLY A 167 -7.23 -8.18 -3.73
N GLY A 168 -8.49 -7.81 -3.94
CA GLY A 168 -9.49 -8.67 -4.58
C GLY A 168 -9.21 -8.95 -6.06
N ALA A 169 -8.58 -8.03 -6.80
CA ALA A 169 -8.22 -8.26 -8.20
C ALA A 169 -7.13 -9.35 -8.36
N LEU A 170 -6.12 -9.35 -7.47
CA LEU A 170 -5.11 -10.41 -7.42
C LEU A 170 -5.74 -11.78 -7.16
N ARG A 171 -6.70 -11.87 -6.24
CA ARG A 171 -7.44 -13.11 -5.92
C ARG A 171 -8.34 -13.59 -7.05
N ARG A 172 -8.68 -12.70 -7.98
CA ARG A 172 -9.37 -13.03 -9.26
C ARG A 172 -8.39 -13.41 -10.36
N GLY A 173 -7.10 -13.56 -10.06
CA GLY A 173 -6.06 -13.97 -10.99
C GLY A 173 -5.39 -12.85 -11.76
N LEU A 174 -5.77 -11.60 -11.55
CA LEU A 174 -5.15 -10.45 -12.22
C LEU A 174 -3.79 -10.14 -11.59
N LYS A 175 -2.72 -10.37 -12.34
CA LYS A 175 -1.34 -10.12 -11.91
C LYS A 175 -0.95 -8.66 -12.18
N LEU A 176 0.01 -8.17 -11.41
CA LEU A 176 0.52 -6.80 -11.50
C LEU A 176 0.98 -6.47 -12.93
N VAL A 177 0.60 -5.30 -13.43
CA VAL A 177 0.94 -4.79 -14.76
C VAL A 177 1.73 -3.49 -14.64
N ALA A 178 2.70 -3.30 -15.54
CA ALA A 178 3.50 -2.08 -15.54
C ALA A 178 2.72 -0.89 -16.15
N GLU A 179 1.84 -1.14 -17.09
CA GLU A 179 1.00 -0.16 -17.77
C GLU A 179 -0.23 0.21 -16.92
N TRP A 180 0.01 0.86 -15.76
CA TRP A 180 -1.02 1.19 -14.78
C TRP A 180 -2.06 2.21 -15.27
N GLU A 181 -1.76 2.93 -16.33
CA GLU A 181 -2.73 3.74 -17.04
C GLU A 181 -3.94 2.95 -17.55
N ASN A 182 -3.78 1.66 -17.87
CA ASN A 182 -4.86 0.82 -18.39
C ASN A 182 -5.96 0.53 -17.36
N PRO A 183 -5.67 0.01 -16.14
CA PRO A 183 -6.71 -0.14 -15.11
C PRO A 183 -7.31 1.22 -14.69
N VAL A 184 -6.50 2.28 -14.58
CA VAL A 184 -7.02 3.63 -14.26
C VAL A 184 -7.97 4.12 -15.35
N LYS A 185 -7.62 3.96 -16.63
CA LYS A 185 -8.50 4.28 -17.76
C LYS A 185 -9.82 3.52 -17.67
N THR A 186 -9.78 2.23 -17.36
CA THR A 186 -10.98 1.39 -17.23
C THR A 186 -11.90 1.90 -16.12
N ILE A 187 -11.36 2.29 -14.96
CA ILE A 187 -12.12 2.94 -13.88
C ILE A 187 -12.72 4.25 -14.35
N PHE A 188 -11.95 5.10 -15.03
CA PHE A 188 -12.43 6.40 -15.55
C PHE A 188 -13.57 6.21 -16.56
N ASP A 189 -13.44 5.24 -17.46
CA ASP A 189 -14.47 4.95 -18.47
C ASP A 189 -15.76 4.42 -17.82
N PHE A 190 -15.65 3.48 -16.87
CA PHE A 190 -16.78 2.91 -16.16
C PHE A 190 -17.60 3.97 -15.39
N TYR A 191 -16.90 4.81 -14.63
CA TYR A 191 -17.53 5.88 -13.84
C TYR A 191 -17.78 7.16 -14.65
N LYS A 192 -17.47 7.17 -15.96
CA LYS A 192 -17.64 8.31 -16.88
C LYS A 192 -16.94 9.57 -16.40
N LEU A 193 -15.71 9.41 -15.89
CA LEU A 193 -14.92 10.54 -15.41
C LEU A 193 -14.22 11.22 -16.59
N ASN A 194 -14.47 12.52 -16.75
CA ASN A 194 -13.78 13.36 -17.73
C ASN A 194 -12.60 14.12 -17.11
N ASN A 195 -12.55 14.18 -15.80
CA ASN A 195 -11.54 14.85 -15.01
C ASN A 195 -11.54 14.26 -13.60
N ALA A 196 -10.37 13.88 -13.04
CA ALA A 196 -10.25 13.42 -11.67
C ALA A 196 -8.84 13.62 -11.11
N THR A 197 -8.77 13.71 -9.78
CA THR A 197 -7.53 13.60 -9.03
C THR A 197 -7.25 12.13 -8.75
N ILE A 198 -5.98 11.72 -8.78
CA ILE A 198 -5.59 10.37 -8.34
C ILE A 198 -4.68 10.43 -7.11
N LEU A 199 -4.85 9.44 -6.24
CA LEU A 199 -4.03 9.22 -5.05
C LEU A 199 -3.53 7.77 -5.03
N GLY A 200 -2.23 7.60 -5.05
CA GLY A 200 -1.59 6.31 -4.88
C GLY A 200 -0.84 6.21 -3.56
N VAL A 201 -1.06 5.12 -2.82
CA VAL A 201 -0.46 4.90 -1.50
C VAL A 201 0.74 3.97 -1.61
N SER A 202 1.89 4.33 -1.01
CA SER A 202 3.11 3.52 -1.04
C SER A 202 3.61 3.29 -2.46
N PHE A 203 3.81 2.06 -2.91
CA PHE A 203 4.08 1.73 -4.32
C PHE A 203 3.03 2.34 -5.28
N GLY A 204 1.81 2.58 -4.78
CA GLY A 204 0.79 3.34 -5.51
C GLY A 204 1.24 4.74 -5.92
N GLY A 205 2.19 5.37 -5.22
CA GLY A 205 2.78 6.64 -5.64
C GLY A 205 3.46 6.55 -7.01
N TYR A 206 4.25 5.49 -7.26
CA TYR A 206 4.78 5.19 -8.60
C TYR A 206 3.65 4.94 -9.61
N LEU A 207 2.66 4.11 -9.23
CA LEU A 207 1.54 3.77 -10.10
C LEU A 207 0.71 5.02 -10.48
N ALA A 208 0.55 5.97 -9.56
CA ALA A 208 -0.11 7.25 -9.82
C ALA A 208 0.69 8.10 -10.82
N MET A 209 2.00 8.21 -10.64
CA MET A 209 2.87 8.89 -11.61
C MET A 209 2.82 8.23 -12.99
N ARG A 210 2.86 6.89 -13.04
CA ARG A 210 2.75 6.12 -14.29
C ARG A 210 1.42 6.41 -14.98
N ALA A 211 0.30 6.34 -14.26
CA ALA A 211 -1.01 6.65 -14.83
C ALA A 211 -1.09 8.09 -15.34
N ALA A 212 -0.60 9.07 -14.56
CA ALA A 212 -0.64 10.49 -14.93
C ALA A 212 0.16 10.83 -16.18
N ALA A 213 1.24 10.08 -16.45
CA ALA A 213 2.04 10.28 -17.66
C ALA A 213 1.24 9.94 -18.95
N PHE A 214 0.24 9.04 -18.88
CA PHE A 214 -0.43 8.52 -20.06
C PHE A 214 -1.96 8.70 -20.08
N GLU A 215 -2.63 8.94 -18.93
CA GLU A 215 -4.08 9.22 -18.86
C GLU A 215 -4.32 10.74 -18.69
N LYS A 216 -4.73 11.38 -19.75
CA LYS A 216 -4.87 12.85 -19.84
C LYS A 216 -6.03 13.43 -19.02
N ARG A 217 -6.97 12.61 -18.57
CA ARG A 217 -8.09 13.04 -17.71
C ARG A 217 -7.69 13.22 -16.25
N ILE A 218 -6.45 12.88 -15.90
CA ILE A 218 -5.90 13.14 -14.57
C ILE A 218 -5.47 14.60 -14.51
N ASN A 219 -5.97 15.36 -13.52
CA ASN A 219 -5.64 16.77 -13.31
C ASN A 219 -4.68 17.02 -12.16
N LYS A 220 -4.77 16.21 -11.10
CA LYS A 220 -3.88 16.28 -9.92
C LYS A 220 -3.40 14.87 -9.56
N VAL A 221 -2.16 14.78 -9.06
CA VAL A 221 -1.52 13.53 -8.64
C VAL A 221 -1.06 13.66 -7.21
N ILE A 222 -1.40 12.68 -6.37
CA ILE A 222 -0.98 12.62 -4.99
C ILE A 222 -0.20 11.31 -4.77
N CYS A 223 1.07 11.43 -4.41
CA CYS A 223 1.92 10.31 -4.00
C CYS A 223 1.97 10.24 -2.47
N PHE A 224 1.22 9.33 -1.91
CA PHE A 224 1.16 9.05 -0.49
C PHE A 224 1.75 7.65 -0.18
N ASP A 225 2.96 7.41 -0.09
CA ASP A 225 4.22 8.09 -0.11
C ASP A 225 4.82 8.15 -1.53
N ILE A 226 6.03 8.78 -1.68
CA ILE A 226 6.81 8.67 -2.90
C ILE A 226 7.31 7.23 -3.10
N PHE A 227 7.42 6.83 -4.36
CA PHE A 227 8.06 5.57 -4.73
C PHE A 227 8.76 5.76 -6.08
N TYR A 228 10.04 5.39 -6.18
CA TYR A 228 10.82 5.58 -7.40
C TYR A 228 11.08 4.27 -8.13
N SER A 229 11.57 3.25 -7.42
CA SER A 229 11.91 1.95 -8.00
C SER A 229 11.89 0.85 -6.95
N PHE A 230 11.48 -0.36 -7.31
CA PHE A 230 11.62 -1.53 -6.43
C PHE A 230 13.07 -1.83 -6.01
N PHE A 231 14.04 -1.40 -6.83
CA PHE A 231 15.45 -1.58 -6.47
C PHE A 231 15.87 -0.71 -5.28
N ASP A 232 15.16 0.38 -5.00
CA ASP A 232 15.37 1.15 -3.77
C ASP A 232 15.02 0.32 -2.52
N THR A 233 13.91 -0.41 -2.55
CA THR A 233 13.50 -1.26 -1.42
C THR A 233 14.52 -2.38 -1.15
N LEU A 234 15.08 -2.98 -2.20
CA LEU A 234 16.13 -3.99 -2.08
C LEU A 234 17.43 -3.38 -1.54
N LYS A 235 17.77 -2.17 -1.98
CA LYS A 235 18.95 -1.43 -1.51
C LYS A 235 18.83 -1.08 -0.03
N MET A 236 17.64 -0.65 0.41
CA MET A 236 17.38 -0.31 1.82
C MET A 236 17.39 -1.55 2.74
N SER A 237 16.98 -2.72 2.20
CA SER A 237 16.90 -3.98 2.98
C SER A 237 18.18 -4.81 2.98
N THR A 238 19.25 -4.39 2.27
CA THR A 238 20.49 -5.16 2.13
C THR A 238 21.73 -4.30 2.32
N SER A 239 22.86 -4.93 2.67
CA SER A 239 24.15 -4.21 2.64
C SER A 239 24.55 -3.83 1.21
N ALA A 240 25.34 -2.78 1.06
CA ALA A 240 25.84 -2.32 -0.24
C ALA A 240 26.53 -3.43 -1.06
N ASN A 241 27.27 -4.31 -0.38
CA ASN A 241 27.95 -5.45 -1.02
C ASN A 241 26.93 -6.48 -1.57
N ILE A 242 25.92 -6.84 -0.76
CA ILE A 242 24.87 -7.78 -1.19
C ILE A 242 24.05 -7.16 -2.32
N TYR A 243 23.67 -5.90 -2.23
CA TYR A 243 22.96 -5.20 -3.30
C TYR A 243 23.75 -5.20 -4.61
N SER A 244 25.05 -4.88 -4.57
CA SER A 244 25.93 -4.92 -5.74
C SER A 244 26.04 -6.33 -6.33
N GLN A 245 26.10 -7.36 -5.47
CA GLN A 245 26.10 -8.76 -5.91
C GLN A 245 24.80 -9.15 -6.59
N LEU A 246 23.63 -8.76 -6.03
CA LEU A 246 22.31 -9.01 -6.64
C LEU A 246 22.23 -8.39 -8.05
N LEU A 247 22.64 -7.12 -8.19
CA LEU A 247 22.64 -6.43 -9.50
C LEU A 247 23.60 -7.09 -10.50
N ASN A 248 24.79 -7.49 -10.06
CA ASN A 248 25.75 -8.17 -10.92
C ASN A 248 25.20 -9.51 -11.44
N LEU A 249 24.63 -10.32 -10.55
CA LEU A 249 24.03 -11.60 -10.92
C LEU A 249 22.84 -11.41 -11.88
N LEU A 250 21.98 -10.43 -11.62
CA LEU A 250 20.83 -10.11 -12.46
C LEU A 250 21.25 -9.62 -13.85
N ASN A 251 22.25 -8.74 -13.95
CA ASN A 251 22.70 -8.16 -15.20
C ASN A 251 23.49 -9.15 -16.07
N ASN A 252 24.09 -10.16 -15.46
CA ASN A 252 24.82 -11.24 -16.17
C ASN A 252 23.98 -12.52 -16.32
N ASP A 253 22.66 -12.47 -16.12
CA ASP A 253 21.71 -13.59 -16.25
C ASP A 253 22.10 -14.84 -15.44
N LYS A 254 22.75 -14.65 -14.29
CA LYS A 254 23.18 -15.72 -13.38
C LYS A 254 22.00 -16.19 -12.51
N ARG A 255 21.04 -16.85 -13.12
CA ARG A 255 19.72 -17.19 -12.55
C ARG A 255 19.84 -18.02 -11.27
N VAL A 256 20.53 -19.15 -11.34
CA VAL A 256 20.64 -20.10 -10.23
C VAL A 256 21.37 -19.47 -9.04
N GLU A 257 22.46 -18.75 -9.31
CA GLU A 257 23.24 -18.07 -8.27
C GLU A 257 22.45 -16.94 -7.61
N LEU A 258 21.65 -16.21 -8.39
CA LEU A 258 20.76 -15.15 -7.88
C LEU A 258 19.67 -15.75 -6.99
N ASP A 259 18.95 -16.77 -7.48
CA ASP A 259 17.88 -17.43 -6.73
C ASP A 259 18.42 -17.98 -5.39
N ASN A 260 19.58 -18.66 -5.42
CA ASN A 260 20.23 -19.16 -4.21
C ASN A 260 20.62 -18.05 -3.23
N LEU A 261 21.09 -16.90 -3.72
CA LEU A 261 21.40 -15.75 -2.89
C LEU A 261 20.14 -15.21 -2.22
N VAL A 262 19.09 -14.98 -3.00
CA VAL A 262 17.82 -14.44 -2.51
C VAL A 262 17.17 -15.37 -1.50
N TYR A 263 17.07 -16.68 -1.78
CA TYR A 263 16.52 -17.64 -0.81
C TYR A 263 17.32 -17.71 0.51
N ARG A 264 18.63 -17.47 0.46
CA ARG A 264 19.43 -17.35 1.71
C ARG A 264 19.11 -16.08 2.50
N LEU A 265 18.81 -14.97 1.83
CA LEU A 265 18.42 -13.71 2.48
C LEU A 265 17.02 -13.82 3.08
N MET A 266 16.08 -14.44 2.38
CA MET A 266 14.72 -14.71 2.89
C MET A 266 14.74 -15.44 4.23
N ARG A 267 15.59 -16.47 4.36
CA ARG A 267 15.71 -17.21 5.63
C ARG A 267 16.28 -16.41 6.81
N LYS A 268 16.78 -15.19 6.56
CA LYS A 268 17.43 -14.36 7.59
C LYS A 268 16.62 -13.13 7.99
N SER A 269 15.61 -12.77 7.22
CA SER A 269 14.85 -11.54 7.42
C SER A 269 13.39 -11.74 7.03
N ILE A 270 12.51 -11.58 8.01
CA ILE A 270 11.04 -11.60 7.80
C ILE A 270 10.63 -10.55 6.76
N ASP A 271 11.16 -9.32 6.86
CA ASP A 271 10.89 -8.25 5.89
C ASP A 271 11.30 -8.63 4.47
N PHE A 272 12.49 -9.21 4.30
CA PHE A 272 12.99 -9.60 2.98
C PHE A 272 12.21 -10.79 2.41
N GLU A 273 11.90 -11.79 3.24
CA GLU A 273 11.05 -12.92 2.86
C GLU A 273 9.69 -12.47 2.40
N TRP A 274 9.02 -11.62 3.19
CA TRP A 274 7.73 -11.06 2.85
C TRP A 274 7.76 -10.28 1.52
N LYS A 275 8.74 -9.41 1.32
CA LYS A 275 8.88 -8.64 0.07
C LYS A 275 8.98 -9.53 -1.16
N ILE A 276 9.81 -10.56 -1.10
CA ILE A 276 10.03 -11.46 -2.24
C ILE A 276 8.81 -12.36 -2.46
N SER A 277 8.27 -12.98 -1.42
CA SER A 277 7.11 -13.88 -1.52
C SER A 277 5.87 -13.14 -2.02
N LYS A 278 5.59 -11.95 -1.46
CA LYS A 278 4.48 -11.09 -1.90
C LYS A 278 4.67 -10.63 -3.35
N GLY A 279 5.90 -10.25 -3.73
CA GLY A 279 6.21 -9.86 -5.11
C GLY A 279 5.99 -10.98 -6.11
N MET A 280 6.41 -12.18 -5.79
CA MET A 280 6.15 -13.36 -6.64
C MET A 280 4.64 -13.61 -6.80
N ALA A 281 3.88 -13.52 -5.71
CA ALA A 281 2.42 -13.65 -5.73
C ALA A 281 1.77 -12.57 -6.60
N ASN A 282 2.14 -11.30 -6.41
CA ASN A 282 1.56 -10.16 -7.11
C ASN A 282 1.85 -10.18 -8.63
N THR A 283 3.07 -10.54 -9.01
CA THR A 283 3.52 -10.53 -10.42
C THR A 283 3.29 -11.85 -11.15
N GLY A 284 3.10 -12.96 -10.43
CA GLY A 284 3.09 -14.30 -10.98
C GLY A 284 4.47 -14.85 -11.29
N ALA A 285 5.53 -14.19 -10.84
CA ALA A 285 6.90 -14.69 -10.97
C ALA A 285 7.08 -15.97 -10.15
N THR A 286 7.75 -16.95 -10.72
CA THR A 286 7.94 -18.28 -10.11
C THR A 286 9.30 -18.46 -9.44
N THR A 287 10.22 -17.52 -9.67
CA THR A 287 11.56 -17.50 -9.05
C THR A 287 11.96 -16.06 -8.68
N PRO A 288 12.86 -15.88 -7.70
CA PRO A 288 13.41 -14.55 -7.39
C PRO A 288 14.04 -13.86 -8.62
N TYR A 289 14.74 -14.59 -9.47
CA TYR A 289 15.31 -14.04 -10.70
C TYR A 289 14.21 -13.45 -11.61
N SER A 290 13.12 -14.20 -11.84
CA SER A 290 12.02 -13.72 -12.68
C SER A 290 11.32 -12.52 -12.04
N LEU A 291 11.18 -12.51 -10.72
CA LEU A 291 10.64 -11.37 -9.97
C LEU A 291 11.51 -10.11 -10.15
N LEU A 292 12.83 -10.22 -10.00
CA LEU A 292 13.70 -9.06 -10.15
C LEU A 292 13.71 -8.53 -11.59
N LYS A 293 13.50 -9.40 -12.59
CA LYS A 293 13.27 -8.96 -13.99
C LYS A 293 11.95 -8.18 -14.13
N GLU A 294 10.88 -8.63 -13.48
CA GLU A 294 9.61 -7.88 -13.44
C GLU A 294 9.79 -6.53 -12.74
N PHE A 295 10.48 -6.48 -11.62
CA PHE A 295 10.71 -5.24 -10.86
C PHE A 295 11.43 -4.14 -11.67
N LYS A 296 12.22 -4.51 -12.69
CA LYS A 296 12.85 -3.53 -13.60
C LYS A 296 11.84 -2.70 -14.40
N LYS A 297 10.61 -3.16 -14.55
CA LYS A 297 9.57 -2.44 -15.30
C LYS A 297 8.95 -1.29 -14.50
N TYR A 298 9.16 -1.27 -13.19
CA TYR A 298 8.58 -0.29 -12.27
C TYR A 298 9.67 0.68 -11.79
N ASP A 299 9.97 1.64 -12.64
CA ASP A 299 11.01 2.63 -12.43
C ASP A 299 10.56 3.99 -12.99
N MET A 300 10.80 5.07 -12.25
CA MET A 300 10.39 6.44 -12.61
C MET A 300 11.23 7.06 -13.72
N THR A 301 12.37 6.46 -14.08
CA THR A 301 13.24 6.97 -15.14
C THR A 301 12.43 7.27 -16.41
N ASP A 302 12.59 8.44 -16.97
CA ASP A 302 11.90 8.95 -18.18
C ASP A 302 10.37 9.17 -18.04
N LEU A 303 9.74 8.90 -16.88
CA LEU A 303 8.30 9.19 -16.72
C LEU A 303 8.04 10.65 -16.36
N GLY A 304 8.93 11.31 -15.61
CA GLY A 304 8.70 12.62 -15.04
C GLY A 304 8.40 13.70 -16.06
N GLU A 305 9.01 13.64 -17.26
CA GLU A 305 8.79 14.62 -18.33
C GLU A 305 7.40 14.56 -18.99
N HIS A 306 6.69 13.45 -18.81
CA HIS A 306 5.32 13.25 -19.31
C HIS A 306 4.23 13.75 -18.35
N ILE A 307 4.60 14.13 -17.12
CA ILE A 307 3.68 14.57 -16.08
C ILE A 307 3.50 16.09 -16.17
N ASN A 308 2.27 16.52 -16.45
CA ASN A 308 1.89 17.92 -16.66
C ASN A 308 0.89 18.43 -15.60
N GLN A 309 0.54 17.60 -14.64
CA GLN A 309 -0.47 17.84 -13.63
C GLN A 309 0.08 18.65 -12.45
N GLU A 310 -0.81 19.04 -11.54
CA GLU A 310 -0.43 19.45 -10.20
C GLU A 310 -0.05 18.21 -9.38
N VAL A 311 1.09 18.24 -8.69
CA VAL A 311 1.65 17.07 -8.01
C VAL A 311 1.88 17.35 -6.52
N LEU A 312 1.39 16.47 -5.66
CA LEU A 312 1.74 16.42 -4.24
C LEU A 312 2.64 15.21 -3.97
N LEU A 313 3.81 15.46 -3.42
CA LEU A 313 4.75 14.44 -2.98
C LEU A 313 4.83 14.44 -1.45
N LEU A 314 4.51 13.33 -0.83
CA LEU A 314 4.68 13.12 0.61
C LEU A 314 5.82 12.13 0.85
N ALA A 315 6.62 12.35 1.89
CA ALA A 315 7.71 11.44 2.26
C ALA A 315 7.98 11.46 3.74
N GLY A 316 8.25 10.31 4.34
CA GLY A 316 8.82 10.19 5.68
C GLY A 316 10.34 10.28 5.67
N SER A 317 10.92 11.01 6.62
CA SER A 317 12.39 11.16 6.71
C SER A 317 13.12 9.88 7.12
N GLU A 318 12.42 8.95 7.74
CA GLU A 318 12.91 7.66 8.23
C GLU A 318 12.20 6.48 7.57
N ASP A 319 11.72 6.70 6.32
CA ASP A 319 11.13 5.64 5.53
C ASP A 319 12.11 4.47 5.34
N GLN A 320 11.70 3.27 5.75
CA GLN A 320 12.54 2.08 5.69
C GLN A 320 12.58 1.43 4.30
N TYR A 321 11.77 1.90 3.35
CA TYR A 321 11.68 1.31 2.00
C TYR A 321 12.24 2.20 0.93
N ILE A 322 12.07 3.53 1.04
CA ILE A 322 12.44 4.49 0.00
C ILE A 322 13.43 5.52 0.54
N PRO A 323 14.60 5.68 -0.08
CA PRO A 323 15.56 6.69 0.33
C PRO A 323 14.95 8.11 0.19
N LEU A 324 15.03 8.93 1.22
CA LEU A 324 14.53 10.31 1.21
C LEU A 324 15.08 11.14 0.02
N SER A 325 16.28 10.85 -0.45
CA SER A 325 16.89 11.53 -1.60
C SER A 325 16.04 11.42 -2.88
N ARG A 326 15.13 10.43 -2.97
CA ARG A 326 14.26 10.26 -4.14
C ARG A 326 13.25 11.39 -4.28
N ILE A 327 12.80 12.04 -3.20
CA ILE A 327 11.90 13.19 -3.33
C ILE A 327 12.54 14.32 -4.15
N TYR A 328 13.82 14.62 -3.92
CA TYR A 328 14.54 15.64 -4.66
C TYR A 328 14.82 15.25 -6.11
N GLN A 329 15.03 13.95 -6.34
CA GLN A 329 15.20 13.44 -7.70
C GLN A 329 13.90 13.54 -8.49
N ILE A 330 12.76 13.10 -7.91
CA ILE A 330 11.44 13.21 -8.54
C ILE A 330 11.12 14.68 -8.85
N GLN A 331 11.32 15.61 -7.90
CA GLN A 331 11.13 17.04 -8.13
C GLN A 331 11.92 17.55 -9.35
N LYS A 332 13.16 17.11 -9.50
CA LYS A 332 14.01 17.52 -10.62
C LYS A 332 13.54 16.96 -11.97
N GLU A 333 12.97 15.76 -11.96
CA GLU A 333 12.49 15.06 -13.17
C GLU A 333 11.13 15.56 -13.64
N LEU A 334 10.29 16.11 -12.74
CA LEU A 334 8.97 16.65 -13.04
C LEU A 334 9.03 18.02 -13.73
N LYS A 335 9.76 18.13 -14.84
CA LYS A 335 10.05 19.41 -15.52
C LYS A 335 8.83 20.11 -16.10
N ASN A 336 7.80 19.35 -16.44
CA ASN A 336 6.57 19.82 -17.09
C ASN A 336 5.36 19.88 -16.13
N ALA A 337 5.53 19.48 -14.88
CA ALA A 337 4.46 19.56 -13.89
C ALA A 337 3.99 21.00 -13.70
N LYS A 338 2.67 21.20 -13.64
CA LYS A 338 2.05 22.53 -13.46
C LYS A 338 2.46 23.18 -12.15
N THR A 339 2.46 22.37 -11.08
CA THR A 339 2.98 22.73 -9.75
C THR A 339 3.50 21.48 -9.06
N ILE A 340 4.48 21.63 -8.17
CA ILE A 340 4.98 20.56 -7.33
C ILE A 340 4.96 21.05 -5.87
N THR A 341 4.13 20.40 -5.06
CA THR A 341 4.13 20.55 -3.60
C THR A 341 4.80 19.34 -3.00
N SER A 342 5.82 19.55 -2.16
CA SER A 342 6.53 18.44 -1.50
C SER A 342 6.57 18.67 0.00
N ILE A 343 6.22 17.62 0.76
CA ILE A 343 6.20 17.67 2.23
C ILE A 343 7.02 16.49 2.75
N ILE A 344 7.98 16.79 3.61
CA ILE A 344 8.78 15.78 4.31
C ILE A 344 8.37 15.81 5.78
N PHE A 345 7.86 14.69 6.26
CA PHE A 345 7.54 14.48 7.67
C PHE A 345 8.78 13.95 8.40
N ASN A 346 8.98 14.39 9.64
CA ASN A 346 10.16 14.03 10.42
C ASN A 346 9.78 13.73 11.88
N SER A 347 10.69 13.11 12.64
CA SER A 347 10.41 12.68 14.02
C SER A 347 9.89 13.81 14.94
N PRO A 348 10.36 15.08 14.87
CA PRO A 348 9.80 16.15 15.68
C PRO A 348 8.34 16.48 15.41
N SER A 349 7.86 16.30 14.15
CA SER A 349 6.45 16.53 13.80
C SER A 349 5.61 15.24 13.85
N GLY A 350 6.26 14.09 13.84
CA GLY A 350 5.67 12.79 13.60
C GLY A 350 5.49 12.50 12.11
N GLY A 351 5.16 11.24 11.76
CA GLY A 351 4.94 10.81 10.38
C GLY A 351 6.24 10.54 9.60
N GLU A 352 7.34 10.34 10.28
CA GLU A 352 8.67 10.07 9.69
C GLU A 352 8.78 8.71 9.02
N GLN A 353 7.89 7.77 9.32
CA GLN A 353 7.91 6.41 8.79
C GLN A 353 7.21 6.30 7.43
N HIS A 354 7.33 5.15 6.77
CA HIS A 354 6.67 4.85 5.50
C HIS A 354 5.15 5.08 5.58
N CYS A 355 4.60 5.81 4.62
CA CYS A 355 3.19 6.22 4.58
C CYS A 355 2.71 6.87 5.89
N GLN A 356 3.60 7.57 6.57
CA GLN A 356 3.40 8.28 7.83
C GLN A 356 2.74 7.41 8.92
N ALA A 357 3.05 6.10 8.93
CA ALA A 357 2.56 5.17 9.94
C ALA A 357 2.86 5.69 11.35
N GLY A 358 1.87 5.61 12.24
CA GLY A 358 1.90 6.17 13.58
C GLY A 358 1.41 7.62 13.69
N HIS A 359 1.29 8.37 12.57
CA HIS A 359 0.70 9.72 12.56
C HIS A 359 0.17 10.09 11.16
N ARG A 360 -0.62 9.21 10.60
CA ARG A 360 -1.15 9.32 9.23
C ARG A 360 -2.03 10.55 8.99
N GLU A 361 -2.65 11.08 10.05
CA GLU A 361 -3.47 12.29 10.01
C GLU A 361 -2.73 13.49 9.41
N LEU A 362 -1.43 13.64 9.68
CA LEU A 362 -0.61 14.72 9.10
C LEU A 362 -0.58 14.70 7.57
N ALA A 363 -0.49 13.50 6.99
CA ALA A 363 -0.53 13.35 5.55
C ALA A 363 -1.91 13.72 4.98
N PHE A 364 -2.98 13.29 5.64
CA PHE A 364 -4.34 13.65 5.22
C PHE A 364 -4.64 15.14 5.34
N ASP A 365 -4.09 15.83 6.35
CA ASP A 365 -4.18 17.28 6.44
C ASP A 365 -3.46 17.99 5.29
N ALA A 366 -2.31 17.46 4.86
CA ALA A 366 -1.60 17.96 3.69
C ALA A 366 -2.42 17.70 2.40
N ILE A 367 -3.03 16.53 2.28
CA ILE A 367 -3.89 16.18 1.16
C ILE A 367 -5.12 17.09 1.11
N LYS A 368 -5.81 17.35 2.23
CA LYS A 368 -6.94 18.30 2.31
C LYS A 368 -6.56 19.68 1.79
N LYS A 369 -5.41 20.21 2.22
CA LYS A 369 -4.90 21.50 1.77
C LYS A 369 -4.60 21.55 0.27
N PHE A 370 -4.11 20.44 -0.29
CA PHE A 370 -3.80 20.35 -1.72
C PHE A 370 -5.07 20.20 -2.58
N LEU A 371 -6.13 19.60 -2.03
CA LEU A 371 -7.41 19.41 -2.70
C LEU A 371 -8.31 20.64 -2.64
N ALA A 372 -8.13 21.51 -1.65
CA ALA A 372 -8.87 22.77 -1.49
C ALA A 372 -8.53 23.75 -2.62
#